data_5d3b623831b6534b0bf10dcb29b9ff7b
#
_entry.id   5d3b623831b6534b0bf10dcb29b9ff7b
#
_cell.length_a   1.000
_cell.length_b   1.000
_cell.length_c   1.000
_cell.angle_alpha   90.00
_cell.angle_beta   90.00
_cell.angle_gamma   90.00
#
_symmetry.space_group_name_H-M   'P 1'
#
loop_
_entity.id
_entity.type
_entity.pdbx_description
1 polymer ?
#
loop_
_entity_poly.entity_id
_entity_poly.type
_entity_poly.pdbx_seq_one_letter_code
_entity_poly.pdbx_strand_id
1 'polypeptide(L)'
;LPSGSKPYQQHVTRPMFALPSYLKTEGYQTAAVHCFWARYWSRDTAYPNLGLDDFISLEKMHGVQKVRRHYWTTGLVTDDSMADQIIGQYETMKAQSDAPVFLHAVTMQNHTNYNKDNYPDDQRVKVTEAPAGLKASTVGALEDFATGIRDADAMLGRLTDYFSQVDEPVILVFWGDHYNPIDSNYDVYTTTGYASDSSADPRLHQTTLLMWSNYSDAQVDLGTIAAYDISPVMMELFGLRQPAYFQFLGRQLRAAYRANTRGTILEKDGTASNELTPLQQKWSDEHWLLQYDLMFGKGYALNRMGLESIAEGAD
;
A
#
# COMPACT_ATOMS: atom_id res chain seq x y z
N LEU A 1 14.42 6.75 -4.98
CA LEU A 1 14.49 7.97 -4.16
C LEU A 1 15.69 7.91 -3.22
N PRO A 2 16.28 9.06 -2.82
CA PRO A 2 17.35 9.09 -1.84
C PRO A 2 16.94 8.43 -0.52
N SER A 3 17.88 7.77 0.16
CA SER A 3 17.62 7.14 1.46
C SER A 3 17.10 8.18 2.47
N GLY A 4 16.05 7.83 3.25
CA GLY A 4 15.44 8.73 4.21
C GLY A 4 14.51 9.79 3.62
N SER A 5 14.26 9.78 2.31
CA SER A 5 13.28 10.68 1.70
C SER A 5 11.88 10.46 2.27
N LYS A 6 11.14 11.57 2.36
CA LYS A 6 9.70 11.60 2.64
C LYS A 6 8.98 12.04 1.36
N PRO A 7 8.61 11.10 0.45
CA PRO A 7 8.21 11.43 -0.92
C PRO A 7 7.12 12.49 -1.01
N TYR A 8 6.02 12.33 -0.29
CA TYR A 8 4.90 13.28 -0.31
C TYR A 8 5.31 14.69 0.11
N GLN A 9 6.19 14.81 1.12
CA GLN A 9 6.61 16.11 1.65
C GLN A 9 7.70 16.77 0.82
N GLN A 10 8.52 16.01 0.11
CA GLN A 10 9.76 16.50 -0.50
C GLN A 10 9.72 16.48 -2.02
N HIS A 11 8.95 15.58 -2.62
CA HIS A 11 9.06 15.29 -4.05
C HIS A 11 7.75 15.41 -4.81
N VAL A 12 6.59 15.19 -4.16
CA VAL A 12 5.28 15.31 -4.82
C VAL A 12 4.76 16.74 -4.68
N THR A 13 5.42 17.66 -5.37
CA THR A 13 5.13 19.11 -5.29
C THR A 13 4.50 19.68 -6.56
N ARG A 14 4.31 18.87 -7.58
CA ARG A 14 3.67 19.19 -8.86
C ARG A 14 2.96 17.96 -9.42
N PRO A 15 2.05 18.12 -10.40
CA PRO A 15 1.46 16.98 -11.09
C PRO A 15 2.53 16.03 -11.63
N MET A 16 2.34 14.73 -11.42
CA MET A 16 3.28 13.70 -11.84
C MET A 16 2.59 12.39 -12.19
N PHE A 17 3.31 11.55 -12.91
CA PHE A 17 2.85 10.22 -13.26
C PHE A 17 2.69 9.35 -12.01
N ALA A 18 1.47 8.83 -11.85
CA ALA A 18 1.11 7.81 -10.85
C ALA A 18 -0.05 6.97 -11.41
N LEU A 19 -0.41 5.88 -10.74
CA LEU A 19 -1.54 5.07 -11.17
C LEU A 19 -2.84 5.90 -11.29
N PRO A 20 -3.25 6.72 -10.30
CA PRO A 20 -4.47 7.50 -10.43
C PRO A 20 -4.39 8.54 -11.55
N SER A 21 -3.26 9.24 -11.73
CA SER A 21 -3.14 10.20 -12.85
C SER A 21 -3.22 9.53 -14.23
N TYR A 22 -2.68 8.32 -14.37
CA TYR A 22 -2.85 7.53 -15.58
C TYR A 22 -4.32 7.08 -15.78
N LEU A 23 -4.97 6.56 -14.73
CA LEU A 23 -6.36 6.12 -14.84
C LEU A 23 -7.32 7.27 -15.17
N LYS A 24 -7.03 8.50 -14.74
CA LYS A 24 -7.78 9.68 -15.20
C LYS A 24 -7.71 9.85 -16.72
N THR A 25 -6.56 9.61 -17.35
CA THR A 25 -6.47 9.66 -18.84
C THR A 25 -7.25 8.54 -19.52
N GLU A 26 -7.56 7.46 -18.79
CA GLU A 26 -8.44 6.37 -19.24
C GLU A 26 -9.92 6.59 -18.85
N GLY A 27 -10.28 7.77 -18.32
CA GLY A 27 -11.65 8.17 -18.01
C GLY A 27 -12.16 7.80 -16.61
N TYR A 28 -11.29 7.41 -15.70
CA TYR A 28 -11.68 7.10 -14.32
C TYR A 28 -11.92 8.37 -13.48
N GLN A 29 -12.93 8.33 -12.62
CA GLN A 29 -13.01 9.18 -11.44
C GLN A 29 -12.02 8.69 -10.38
N THR A 30 -11.36 9.58 -9.67
CA THR A 30 -10.33 9.21 -8.70
C THR A 30 -10.53 9.87 -7.35
N ALA A 31 -10.44 9.09 -6.27
CA ALA A 31 -10.50 9.65 -4.92
C ALA A 31 -9.57 8.91 -3.95
N ALA A 32 -9.23 9.58 -2.85
CA ALA A 32 -8.56 8.97 -1.70
C ALA A 32 -9.47 8.99 -0.47
N VAL A 33 -9.36 7.96 0.36
CA VAL A 33 -10.00 7.87 1.68
C VAL A 33 -8.94 7.55 2.72
N HIS A 34 -8.73 8.45 3.70
CA HIS A 34 -7.73 8.21 4.74
C HIS A 34 -8.16 8.80 6.07
N CYS A 35 -8.27 7.96 7.07
CA CYS A 35 -8.79 8.28 8.40
C CYS A 35 -7.80 9.03 9.30
N PHE A 36 -6.99 9.89 8.73
CA PHE A 36 -6.09 10.79 9.44
C PHE A 36 -6.14 12.19 8.87
N TRP A 37 -5.47 13.16 9.54
CA TRP A 37 -5.48 14.57 9.15
C TRP A 37 -4.90 14.80 7.76
N ALA A 38 -5.58 15.57 6.91
CA ALA A 38 -5.19 15.83 5.53
C ALA A 38 -3.77 16.39 5.40
N ARG A 39 -3.40 17.31 6.30
CA ARG A 39 -2.08 17.92 6.33
C ARG A 39 -0.95 16.98 6.72
N TYR A 40 -1.27 15.87 7.39
CA TYR A 40 -0.24 14.96 7.85
C TYR A 40 0.40 14.27 6.65
N TRP A 41 1.73 14.27 6.58
CA TRP A 41 2.51 13.84 5.42
C TRP A 41 2.26 14.67 4.14
N SER A 42 1.68 15.88 4.25
CA SER A 42 1.33 16.75 3.11
C SER A 42 0.41 16.07 2.10
N ARG A 43 -0.52 15.21 2.54
CA ARG A 43 -1.43 14.48 1.65
C ARG A 43 -2.39 15.42 0.91
N ASP A 44 -2.79 16.51 1.54
CA ASP A 44 -3.60 17.58 0.94
C ASP A 44 -2.95 18.22 -0.29
N THR A 45 -1.63 18.17 -0.38
CA THR A 45 -0.85 18.61 -1.56
C THR A 45 -0.47 17.45 -2.47
N ALA A 46 -0.05 16.33 -1.89
CA ALA A 46 0.48 15.21 -2.66
C ALA A 46 -0.60 14.47 -3.45
N TYR A 47 -1.78 14.25 -2.87
CA TYR A 47 -2.83 13.47 -3.53
C TYR A 47 -3.35 14.11 -4.82
N PRO A 48 -3.68 15.43 -4.85
CA PRO A 48 -4.02 16.09 -6.12
C PRO A 48 -2.90 15.98 -7.17
N ASN A 49 -1.63 16.15 -6.76
CA ASN A 49 -0.48 16.03 -7.66
C ASN A 49 -0.25 14.60 -8.19
N LEU A 50 -0.78 13.59 -7.51
CA LEU A 50 -0.78 12.20 -7.97
C LEU A 50 -2.01 11.85 -8.82
N GLY A 51 -2.94 12.80 -9.01
CA GLY A 51 -4.14 12.63 -9.82
C GLY A 51 -5.35 12.11 -9.06
N LEU A 52 -5.42 12.33 -7.73
CA LEU A 52 -6.62 12.05 -6.94
C LEU A 52 -7.46 13.33 -6.83
N ASP A 53 -8.66 13.33 -7.43
CA ASP A 53 -9.51 14.52 -7.55
C ASP A 53 -10.23 14.86 -6.25
N ASP A 54 -10.56 13.87 -5.44
CA ASP A 54 -11.17 14.08 -4.13
C ASP A 54 -10.36 13.38 -3.03
N PHE A 55 -10.42 13.94 -1.84
CA PHE A 55 -9.75 13.39 -0.67
C PHE A 55 -10.66 13.47 0.56
N ILE A 56 -11.14 12.31 1.00
CA ILE A 56 -11.92 12.14 2.23
C ILE A 56 -10.94 11.85 3.37
N SER A 57 -10.55 12.92 4.06
CA SER A 57 -9.70 12.84 5.25
C SER A 57 -10.54 12.74 6.53
N LEU A 58 -9.89 12.54 7.68
CA LEU A 58 -10.56 12.46 8.98
C LEU A 58 -11.50 13.64 9.25
N GLU A 59 -11.14 14.83 8.78
CA GLU A 59 -11.94 16.05 8.94
C GLU A 59 -13.28 16.01 8.20
N LYS A 60 -13.37 15.20 7.14
CA LYS A 60 -14.58 15.02 6.34
C LYS A 60 -15.38 13.78 6.74
N MET A 61 -14.83 12.91 7.58
CA MET A 61 -15.50 11.68 8.00
C MET A 61 -16.55 11.94 9.09
N HIS A 62 -17.67 11.27 8.98
CA HIS A 62 -18.76 11.34 9.96
C HIS A 62 -19.16 9.94 10.43
N GLY A 63 -19.65 9.83 11.67
CA GLY A 63 -20.19 8.59 12.24
C GLY A 63 -19.16 7.50 12.50
N VAL A 64 -17.87 7.81 12.46
CA VAL A 64 -16.81 6.81 12.61
C VAL A 64 -16.62 6.39 14.07
N GLN A 65 -16.44 5.08 14.28
CA GLN A 65 -16.01 4.52 15.54
C GLN A 65 -14.48 4.58 15.66
N LYS A 66 -14.00 4.62 16.90
CA LYS A 66 -12.55 4.70 17.17
C LYS A 66 -12.15 3.70 18.24
N VAL A 67 -11.00 3.06 18.03
CA VAL A 67 -10.32 2.30 19.07
C VAL A 67 -9.36 3.20 19.84
N ARG A 68 -9.25 2.93 21.14
CA ARG A 68 -8.25 3.59 21.98
C ARG A 68 -6.86 3.19 21.54
N ARG A 69 -5.95 4.14 21.54
CA ARG A 69 -4.52 3.91 21.37
C ARG A 69 -3.74 4.64 22.44
N HIS A 70 -2.81 3.95 23.08
CA HIS A 70 -2.02 4.54 24.17
C HIS A 70 -1.33 5.85 23.75
N TYR A 71 -0.79 5.88 22.56
CA TYR A 71 -0.10 7.05 22.02
C TYR A 71 -1.05 8.08 21.37
N TRP A 72 -2.19 7.62 20.83
CA TRP A 72 -3.18 8.45 20.15
C TRP A 72 -4.39 8.67 21.04
N THR A 73 -4.35 9.70 21.90
CA THR A 73 -5.36 9.92 22.94
C THR A 73 -6.77 10.15 22.40
N THR A 74 -6.91 10.62 21.16
CA THR A 74 -8.20 10.74 20.45
C THR A 74 -8.71 9.44 19.85
N GLY A 75 -7.93 8.36 19.93
CA GLY A 75 -8.18 7.09 19.26
C GLY A 75 -7.94 7.13 17.74
N LEU A 76 -7.86 5.95 17.13
CA LEU A 76 -7.80 5.77 15.67
C LEU A 76 -9.12 5.21 15.17
N VAL A 77 -9.54 5.61 13.98
CA VAL A 77 -10.76 5.13 13.32
C VAL A 77 -10.65 3.62 13.11
N THR A 78 -11.73 2.88 13.40
CA THR A 78 -11.76 1.42 13.22
C THR A 78 -11.74 1.06 11.73
N ASP A 79 -11.17 -0.10 11.41
CA ASP A 79 -11.18 -0.65 10.07
C ASP A 79 -12.61 -0.94 9.59
N ASP A 80 -13.51 -1.35 10.50
CA ASP A 80 -14.93 -1.49 10.22
C ASP A 80 -15.58 -0.19 9.74
N SER A 81 -15.32 0.93 10.44
CA SER A 81 -15.76 2.26 9.98
C SER A 81 -15.10 2.69 8.67
N MET A 82 -13.86 2.25 8.41
CA MET A 82 -13.21 2.52 7.13
C MET A 82 -13.89 1.79 5.98
N ALA A 83 -14.40 0.58 6.19
CA ALA A 83 -15.23 -0.09 5.18
C ALA A 83 -16.47 0.76 4.81
N ASP A 84 -17.17 1.32 5.81
CA ASP A 84 -18.32 2.21 5.56
C ASP A 84 -17.92 3.45 4.75
N GLN A 85 -16.78 4.06 5.07
CA GLN A 85 -16.30 5.25 4.35
C GLN A 85 -15.90 4.93 2.90
N ILE A 86 -15.28 3.77 2.66
CA ILE A 86 -14.87 3.32 1.32
C ILE A 86 -16.10 3.02 0.47
N ILE A 87 -17.06 2.27 1.00
CA ILE A 87 -18.32 1.92 0.31
C ILE A 87 -19.12 3.20 0.03
N GLY A 88 -19.31 4.06 1.03
CA GLY A 88 -20.06 5.30 0.87
C GLY A 88 -19.43 6.26 -0.15
N GLN A 89 -18.10 6.32 -0.23
CA GLN A 89 -17.42 7.12 -1.25
C GLN A 89 -17.61 6.52 -2.66
N TYR A 90 -17.51 5.20 -2.80
CA TYR A 90 -17.81 4.53 -4.06
C TYR A 90 -19.24 4.84 -4.53
N GLU A 91 -20.23 4.65 -3.66
CA GLU A 91 -21.64 4.93 -3.97
C GLU A 91 -21.86 6.40 -4.37
N THR A 92 -21.20 7.34 -3.66
CA THR A 92 -21.26 8.77 -3.95
C THR A 92 -20.72 9.07 -5.35
N MET A 93 -19.60 8.50 -5.72
CA MET A 93 -18.99 8.69 -7.04
C MET A 93 -19.85 8.08 -8.13
N LYS A 94 -20.40 6.88 -7.93
CA LYS A 94 -21.30 6.23 -8.89
C LYS A 94 -22.63 6.98 -9.06
N ALA A 95 -23.14 7.61 -8.02
CA ALA A 95 -24.33 8.47 -8.12
C ALA A 95 -24.11 9.75 -8.95
N GLN A 96 -22.86 10.20 -9.07
CA GLN A 96 -22.48 11.39 -9.83
C GLN A 96 -22.22 11.09 -11.32
N SER A 97 -21.71 9.90 -11.63
CA SER A 97 -21.29 9.54 -12.99
C SER A 97 -21.17 8.02 -13.15
N ASP A 98 -21.47 7.54 -14.38
CA ASP A 98 -21.25 6.14 -14.76
C ASP A 98 -19.78 5.79 -15.03
N ALA A 99 -18.88 6.75 -15.00
CA ALA A 99 -17.45 6.52 -15.22
C ALA A 99 -16.88 5.50 -14.21
N PRO A 100 -15.87 4.72 -14.60
CA PRO A 100 -15.21 3.82 -13.68
C PRO A 100 -14.54 4.59 -12.53
N VAL A 101 -14.43 3.94 -11.38
CA VAL A 101 -13.96 4.56 -10.13
C VAL A 101 -12.60 3.96 -9.72
N PHE A 102 -11.67 4.81 -9.31
CA PHE A 102 -10.46 4.42 -8.60
C PHE A 102 -10.47 5.02 -7.19
N LEU A 103 -10.40 4.17 -6.18
CA LEU A 103 -10.30 4.57 -4.78
C LEU A 103 -8.96 4.12 -4.19
N HIS A 104 -8.21 5.06 -3.59
CA HIS A 104 -7.03 4.77 -2.79
C HIS A 104 -7.36 4.93 -1.31
N ALA A 105 -7.47 3.84 -0.57
CA ALA A 105 -7.81 3.86 0.85
C ALA A 105 -6.60 3.53 1.73
N VAL A 106 -6.44 4.26 2.84
CA VAL A 106 -5.39 4.01 3.85
C VAL A 106 -6.02 3.97 5.23
N THR A 107 -5.89 2.86 5.92
CA THR A 107 -6.39 2.67 7.29
C THR A 107 -5.34 3.02 8.33
N MET A 108 -5.74 3.13 9.59
CA MET A 108 -4.85 3.51 10.69
C MET A 108 -5.07 2.68 11.96
N GLN A 109 -6.11 1.82 12.03
CA GLN A 109 -6.46 1.15 13.27
C GLN A 109 -5.29 0.36 13.83
N ASN A 110 -4.56 -0.37 12.99
CA ASN A 110 -3.42 -1.19 13.39
C ASN A 110 -2.08 -0.48 13.31
N HIS A 111 -2.07 0.86 13.40
CA HIS A 111 -0.82 1.63 13.49
C HIS A 111 -0.16 1.46 14.86
N THR A 112 1.16 1.38 14.92
CA THR A 112 1.95 1.33 16.17
C THR A 112 1.61 2.55 17.07
N ASN A 113 1.77 2.58 18.42
CA ASN A 113 2.45 1.58 19.23
C ASN A 113 1.45 0.57 19.79
N TYR A 114 1.88 -0.68 19.87
CA TYR A 114 1.06 -1.76 20.43
C TYR A 114 1.20 -1.83 21.93
N ASN A 115 0.07 -2.03 22.60
CA ASN A 115 -0.02 -2.16 24.03
C ASN A 115 -1.24 -2.99 24.41
N LYS A 116 -1.11 -3.90 25.38
CA LYS A 116 -2.19 -4.75 25.87
C LYS A 116 -3.46 -3.97 26.28
N ASP A 117 -3.35 -2.68 26.57
CA ASP A 117 -4.44 -1.83 27.04
C ASP A 117 -5.19 -1.11 25.90
N ASN A 118 -4.80 -1.32 24.62
CA ASN A 118 -5.48 -0.70 23.48
C ASN A 118 -6.85 -1.30 23.20
N TYR A 119 -7.05 -2.60 23.51
CA TYR A 119 -8.33 -3.28 23.40
C TYR A 119 -8.77 -3.83 24.76
N PRO A 120 -10.09 -3.93 25.01
CA PRO A 120 -10.62 -4.68 26.14
C PRO A 120 -10.12 -6.12 26.15
N ASP A 121 -9.96 -6.70 27.33
CA ASP A 121 -9.35 -8.02 27.49
C ASP A 121 -10.14 -9.16 26.81
N ASP A 122 -11.46 -9.04 26.80
CA ASP A 122 -12.41 -9.98 26.16
C ASP A 122 -12.46 -9.86 24.63
N GLN A 123 -11.92 -8.78 24.08
CA GLN A 123 -11.87 -8.55 22.62
C GLN A 123 -10.53 -8.91 21.99
N ARG A 124 -9.48 -9.10 22.81
CA ARG A 124 -8.15 -9.38 22.29
C ARG A 124 -7.98 -10.81 21.80
N VAL A 125 -7.27 -10.96 20.70
CA VAL A 125 -6.63 -12.22 20.32
C VAL A 125 -5.60 -12.57 21.40
N LYS A 126 -5.60 -13.80 21.88
CA LYS A 126 -4.74 -14.25 22.97
C LYS A 126 -3.63 -15.16 22.47
N VAL A 127 -2.44 -14.91 22.95
CA VAL A 127 -1.30 -15.83 22.82
C VAL A 127 -1.49 -16.95 23.83
N THR A 128 -1.77 -18.14 23.34
CA THR A 128 -2.01 -19.32 24.18
C THR A 128 -0.73 -19.99 24.67
N GLU A 129 0.36 -19.85 23.86
CA GLU A 129 1.68 -20.40 24.18
C GLU A 129 2.75 -19.41 23.69
N ALA A 130 3.52 -18.88 24.61
CA ALA A 130 4.62 -17.98 24.31
C ALA A 130 5.97 -18.69 24.46
N PRO A 131 6.92 -18.46 23.54
CA PRO A 131 8.29 -18.98 23.70
C PRO A 131 8.92 -18.51 25.01
N ALA A 132 9.74 -19.35 25.59
CA ALA A 132 10.53 -18.98 26.76
C ALA A 132 11.43 -17.78 26.41
N GLY A 133 11.43 -16.77 27.27
CA GLY A 133 12.25 -15.55 27.08
C GLY A 133 11.49 -14.34 26.56
N LEU A 134 10.26 -14.48 26.02
CA LEU A 134 9.44 -13.32 25.70
C LEU A 134 8.93 -12.64 26.97
N LYS A 135 9.08 -11.32 27.03
CA LYS A 135 8.55 -10.50 28.13
C LYS A 135 7.02 -10.42 28.05
N ALA A 136 6.33 -10.33 29.18
CA ALA A 136 4.89 -10.15 29.21
C ALA A 136 4.40 -8.90 28.45
N SER A 137 5.19 -7.83 28.43
CA SER A 137 4.89 -6.62 27.64
C SER A 137 4.94 -6.88 26.13
N THR A 138 5.91 -7.68 25.67
CA THR A 138 6.05 -8.09 24.27
C THR A 138 4.90 -9.00 23.85
N VAL A 139 4.50 -9.95 24.71
CA VAL A 139 3.30 -10.78 24.48
C VAL A 139 2.05 -9.90 24.36
N GLY A 140 1.87 -8.92 25.27
CA GLY A 140 0.77 -7.98 25.19
C GLY A 140 0.75 -7.11 23.92
N ALA A 141 1.92 -6.71 23.42
CA ALA A 141 2.06 -6.01 22.17
C ALA A 141 1.69 -6.90 20.96
N LEU A 142 2.10 -8.17 20.99
CA LEU A 142 1.73 -9.16 19.97
C LEU A 142 0.22 -9.42 19.93
N GLU A 143 -0.43 -9.55 21.10
CA GLU A 143 -1.88 -9.71 21.21
C GLU A 143 -2.64 -8.51 20.64
N ASP A 144 -2.16 -7.29 20.90
CA ASP A 144 -2.72 -6.06 20.36
C ASP A 144 -2.58 -6.02 18.83
N PHE A 145 -1.38 -6.29 18.31
CA PHE A 145 -1.12 -6.37 16.87
C PHE A 145 -2.00 -7.41 16.18
N ALA A 146 -2.08 -8.63 16.73
CA ALA A 146 -2.90 -9.71 16.16
C ALA A 146 -4.39 -9.37 16.19
N THR A 147 -4.84 -8.63 17.20
CA THR A 147 -6.23 -8.14 17.28
C THR A 147 -6.52 -7.16 16.14
N GLY A 148 -5.60 -6.22 15.88
CA GLY A 148 -5.74 -5.30 14.76
C GLY A 148 -5.69 -6.00 13.39
N ILE A 149 -4.87 -7.05 13.23
CA ILE A 149 -4.86 -7.87 11.99
C ILE A 149 -6.21 -8.58 11.80
N ARG A 150 -6.80 -9.17 12.84
CA ARG A 150 -8.14 -9.76 12.77
C ARG A 150 -9.19 -8.74 12.32
N ASP A 151 -9.13 -7.53 12.83
CA ASP A 151 -10.09 -6.49 12.48
C ASP A 151 -9.90 -5.99 11.04
N ALA A 152 -8.64 -5.89 10.56
CA ALA A 152 -8.34 -5.60 9.17
C ALA A 152 -8.81 -6.71 8.21
N ASP A 153 -8.67 -7.97 8.60
CA ASP A 153 -9.19 -9.12 7.85
C ASP A 153 -10.72 -9.07 7.74
N ALA A 154 -11.40 -8.77 8.86
CA ALA A 154 -12.86 -8.60 8.88
C ALA A 154 -13.31 -7.43 7.96
N MET A 155 -12.60 -6.30 7.95
CA MET A 155 -12.84 -5.20 7.02
C MET A 155 -12.71 -5.68 5.57
N LEU A 156 -11.65 -6.41 5.26
CA LEU A 156 -11.42 -6.93 3.92
C LEU A 156 -12.55 -7.87 3.47
N GLY A 157 -13.03 -8.76 4.39
CA GLY A 157 -14.20 -9.60 4.16
C GLY A 157 -15.45 -8.77 3.82
N ARG A 158 -15.74 -7.72 4.58
CA ARG A 158 -16.88 -6.81 4.30
C ARG A 158 -16.76 -6.15 2.93
N LEU A 159 -15.57 -5.70 2.56
CA LEU A 159 -15.34 -5.06 1.24
C LEU A 159 -15.54 -6.07 0.10
N THR A 160 -14.99 -7.28 0.22
CA THR A 160 -15.18 -8.31 -0.80
C THR A 160 -16.63 -8.76 -0.90
N ASP A 161 -17.34 -8.90 0.22
CA ASP A 161 -18.76 -9.23 0.23
C ASP A 161 -19.60 -8.17 -0.47
N TYR A 162 -19.38 -6.89 -0.16
CA TYR A 162 -20.08 -5.78 -0.81
C TYR A 162 -19.79 -5.74 -2.31
N PHE A 163 -18.51 -5.71 -2.69
CA PHE A 163 -18.11 -5.56 -4.08
C PHE A 163 -18.40 -6.82 -4.93
N SER A 164 -18.62 -7.97 -4.33
CA SER A 164 -19.09 -9.17 -5.03
C SER A 164 -20.53 -9.03 -5.55
N GLN A 165 -21.32 -8.12 -4.97
CA GLN A 165 -22.71 -7.87 -5.37
C GLN A 165 -22.86 -6.72 -6.37
N VAL A 166 -21.76 -6.06 -6.75
CA VAL A 166 -21.76 -4.95 -7.69
C VAL A 166 -21.74 -5.50 -9.12
N ASP A 167 -22.60 -4.97 -10.01
CA ASP A 167 -22.76 -5.45 -11.38
C ASP A 167 -21.59 -5.07 -12.31
N GLU A 168 -20.72 -4.13 -11.92
CA GLU A 168 -19.54 -3.75 -12.71
C GLU A 168 -18.29 -4.55 -12.28
N PRO A 169 -17.29 -4.72 -13.17
CA PRO A 169 -16.03 -5.36 -12.82
C PRO A 169 -15.28 -4.58 -11.74
N VAL A 170 -14.95 -5.24 -10.63
CA VAL A 170 -14.20 -4.65 -9.52
C VAL A 170 -12.91 -5.41 -9.28
N ILE A 171 -11.84 -4.67 -9.06
CA ILE A 171 -10.54 -5.17 -8.60
C ILE A 171 -10.26 -4.55 -7.24
N LEU A 172 -9.97 -5.37 -6.25
CA LEU A 172 -9.53 -4.95 -4.92
C LEU A 172 -8.08 -5.38 -4.71
N VAL A 173 -7.22 -4.41 -4.40
CA VAL A 173 -5.81 -4.68 -4.07
C VAL A 173 -5.55 -4.22 -2.64
N PHE A 174 -5.13 -5.13 -1.80
CA PHE A 174 -4.80 -4.88 -0.40
C PHE A 174 -3.34 -5.22 -0.15
N TRP A 175 -2.62 -4.33 0.54
CA TRP A 175 -1.26 -4.59 0.99
C TRP A 175 -0.95 -3.85 2.29
N GLY A 176 0.03 -4.37 3.04
CA GLY A 176 0.63 -3.61 4.13
C GLY A 176 1.65 -2.62 3.59
N ASP A 177 1.59 -1.38 4.03
CA ASP A 177 2.43 -0.28 3.53
C ASP A 177 3.90 -0.40 3.98
N HIS A 178 4.15 -1.00 5.13
CA HIS A 178 5.47 -1.31 5.65
C HIS A 178 5.42 -2.39 6.73
N TYR A 179 6.57 -2.95 6.99
CA TYR A 179 6.79 -3.88 8.08
C TYR A 179 6.62 -3.21 9.45
N ASN A 180 6.19 -4.01 10.43
CA ASN A 180 5.95 -3.56 11.79
C ASN A 180 6.85 -4.31 12.80
N PRO A 181 7.62 -3.63 13.64
CA PRO A 181 8.48 -4.28 14.63
C PRO A 181 7.70 -4.94 15.78
N ILE A 182 6.41 -4.66 15.97
CA ILE A 182 5.54 -5.09 17.07
C ILE A 182 6.01 -4.50 18.41
N ASP A 183 7.27 -4.69 18.75
CA ASP A 183 7.93 -4.06 19.90
C ASP A 183 9.20 -3.28 19.47
N SER A 184 9.86 -2.63 20.44
CA SER A 184 11.01 -1.76 20.14
C SER A 184 12.28 -2.52 19.72
N ASN A 185 12.36 -3.84 19.95
CA ASN A 185 13.59 -4.63 19.81
C ASN A 185 13.46 -5.79 18.82
N TYR A 186 12.32 -5.96 18.15
CA TYR A 186 12.03 -7.14 17.32
C TYR A 186 12.07 -8.48 18.08
N ASP A 187 11.91 -8.44 19.41
CA ASP A 187 12.01 -9.61 20.28
C ASP A 187 11.07 -10.75 19.85
N VAL A 188 9.87 -10.41 19.33
CA VAL A 188 8.93 -11.41 18.80
C VAL A 188 9.57 -12.24 17.71
N TYR A 189 10.18 -11.60 16.73
CA TYR A 189 10.71 -12.28 15.53
C TYR A 189 11.97 -13.05 15.79
N THR A 190 12.86 -12.52 16.64
CA THR A 190 14.13 -13.16 16.96
C THR A 190 13.94 -14.32 17.95
N THR A 191 13.08 -14.17 18.95
CA THR A 191 12.82 -15.22 19.96
C THR A 191 12.02 -16.38 19.36
N THR A 192 11.13 -16.13 18.41
CA THR A 192 10.41 -17.18 17.69
C THR A 192 11.23 -17.86 16.60
N GLY A 193 12.44 -17.36 16.31
CA GLY A 193 13.28 -17.84 15.22
C GLY A 193 12.75 -17.46 13.83
N TYR A 194 11.79 -16.53 13.74
CA TYR A 194 11.28 -16.03 12.45
C TYR A 194 12.38 -15.25 11.70
N ALA A 195 13.16 -14.46 12.39
CA ALA A 195 14.30 -13.74 11.84
C ALA A 195 15.54 -13.91 12.72
N SER A 196 16.71 -13.97 12.09
CA SER A 196 18.00 -14.15 12.81
C SER A 196 18.59 -12.84 13.29
N ASP A 197 18.32 -11.72 12.60
CA ASP A 197 18.79 -10.37 12.93
C ASP A 197 17.74 -9.34 12.53
N SER A 198 17.58 -8.33 13.34
CA SER A 198 16.49 -7.37 13.27
C SER A 198 16.51 -6.44 12.06
N SER A 199 17.65 -6.18 11.44
CA SER A 199 17.72 -5.11 10.42
C SER A 199 18.04 -5.58 9.01
N ALA A 200 18.64 -6.74 8.85
CA ALA A 200 19.12 -7.23 7.55
C ALA A 200 18.30 -8.37 6.96
N ASP A 201 17.38 -8.97 7.73
CA ASP A 201 16.57 -10.09 7.25
C ASP A 201 15.50 -9.60 6.26
N PRO A 202 15.54 -10.04 4.99
CA PRO A 202 14.57 -9.61 3.97
C PRO A 202 13.11 -9.87 4.35
N ARG A 203 12.85 -10.89 5.19
CA ARG A 203 11.49 -11.24 5.66
C ARG A 203 10.87 -10.13 6.51
N LEU A 204 11.69 -9.29 7.16
CA LEU A 204 11.24 -8.14 7.93
C LEU A 204 10.90 -6.91 7.06
N HIS A 205 11.04 -7.03 5.76
CA HIS A 205 10.67 -5.98 4.79
C HIS A 205 9.56 -6.45 3.84
N GLN A 206 8.87 -7.54 4.19
CA GLN A 206 7.77 -8.09 3.43
C GLN A 206 6.46 -7.88 4.17
N THR A 207 5.41 -7.58 3.40
CA THR A 207 4.04 -7.46 3.90
C THR A 207 3.11 -8.29 3.03
N THR A 208 1.93 -8.60 3.53
CA THR A 208 0.92 -9.34 2.75
C THR A 208 0.43 -8.48 1.60
N LEU A 209 0.30 -9.11 0.42
CA LEU A 209 -0.38 -8.57 -0.75
C LEU A 209 -1.50 -9.52 -1.15
N LEU A 210 -2.70 -8.99 -1.35
CA LEU A 210 -3.85 -9.69 -1.92
C LEU A 210 -4.39 -8.89 -3.09
N MET A 211 -4.67 -9.59 -4.20
CA MET A 211 -5.41 -9.05 -5.33
C MET A 211 -6.64 -9.90 -5.56
N TRP A 212 -7.82 -9.30 -5.52
CA TRP A 212 -9.12 -9.97 -5.68
C TRP A 212 -9.95 -9.25 -6.75
N SER A 213 -10.84 -9.98 -7.40
CA SER A 213 -11.86 -9.38 -8.28
C SER A 213 -13.17 -10.14 -8.19
N ASN A 214 -14.27 -9.48 -8.53
CA ASN A 214 -15.60 -10.09 -8.59
C ASN A 214 -15.88 -10.82 -9.91
N TYR A 215 -14.91 -10.90 -10.83
CA TYR A 215 -15.10 -11.50 -12.16
C TYR A 215 -14.02 -12.54 -12.53
N SER A 216 -13.14 -12.88 -11.62
CA SER A 216 -12.09 -13.88 -11.84
C SER A 216 -11.88 -14.74 -10.60
N ASP A 217 -11.94 -16.05 -10.76
CA ASP A 217 -11.64 -17.05 -9.73
C ASP A 217 -10.19 -17.56 -9.81
N ALA A 218 -9.34 -16.93 -10.62
CA ALA A 218 -7.97 -17.35 -10.81
C ALA A 218 -7.17 -17.25 -9.51
N GLN A 219 -6.51 -18.33 -9.14
CA GLN A 219 -5.60 -18.39 -7.99
C GLN A 219 -4.16 -18.39 -8.50
N VAL A 220 -3.42 -17.32 -8.22
CA VAL A 220 -2.04 -17.13 -8.67
C VAL A 220 -1.18 -16.79 -7.46
N ASP A 221 -0.17 -17.62 -7.20
CA ASP A 221 0.88 -17.29 -6.24
C ASP A 221 1.90 -16.38 -6.92
N LEU A 222 1.92 -15.11 -6.53
CA LEU A 222 2.86 -14.11 -7.03
C LEU A 222 4.25 -14.25 -6.40
N GLY A 223 4.36 -14.97 -5.30
CA GLY A 223 5.53 -14.93 -4.44
C GLY A 223 5.81 -13.51 -3.94
N THR A 224 7.07 -13.19 -3.67
CA THR A 224 7.48 -11.83 -3.28
C THR A 224 7.69 -10.97 -4.52
N ILE A 225 7.04 -9.82 -4.56
CA ILE A 225 7.20 -8.78 -5.60
C ILE A 225 7.57 -7.44 -4.96
N ALA A 226 8.17 -6.55 -5.73
CA ALA A 226 8.45 -5.20 -5.26
C ALA A 226 7.19 -4.33 -5.24
N ALA A 227 7.16 -3.32 -4.37
CA ALA A 227 6.01 -2.40 -4.30
C ALA A 227 5.73 -1.67 -5.63
N TYR A 228 6.77 -1.38 -6.43
CA TYR A 228 6.60 -0.77 -7.75
C TYR A 228 6.00 -1.74 -8.80
N ASP A 229 5.96 -3.04 -8.52
CA ASP A 229 5.35 -4.05 -9.40
C ASP A 229 3.85 -4.23 -9.12
N ILE A 230 3.29 -3.70 -8.05
CA ILE A 230 1.88 -3.88 -7.69
C ILE A 230 0.97 -3.43 -8.84
N SER A 231 1.15 -2.21 -9.36
CA SER A 231 0.32 -1.68 -10.44
C SER A 231 0.47 -2.46 -11.76
N PRO A 232 1.69 -2.71 -12.28
CA PRO A 232 1.82 -3.49 -13.52
C PRO A 232 1.34 -4.93 -13.39
N VAL A 233 1.56 -5.59 -12.25
CA VAL A 233 1.08 -6.96 -12.01
C VAL A 233 -0.45 -7.00 -11.93
N MET A 234 -1.06 -6.10 -11.19
CA MET A 234 -2.51 -5.96 -11.12
C MET A 234 -3.12 -5.75 -12.52
N MET A 235 -2.57 -4.81 -13.29
CA MET A 235 -3.06 -4.55 -14.65
C MET A 235 -2.88 -5.75 -15.59
N GLU A 236 -1.77 -6.50 -15.48
CA GLU A 236 -1.52 -7.70 -16.27
C GLU A 236 -2.53 -8.81 -15.93
N LEU A 237 -2.71 -9.09 -14.63
CA LEU A 237 -3.60 -10.16 -14.16
C LEU A 237 -5.06 -9.92 -14.54
N PHE A 238 -5.51 -8.69 -14.50
CA PHE A 238 -6.91 -8.32 -14.71
C PHE A 238 -7.19 -7.71 -16.11
N GLY A 239 -6.21 -7.78 -17.01
CA GLY A 239 -6.39 -7.40 -18.42
C GLY A 239 -6.55 -5.90 -18.66
N LEU A 240 -6.06 -5.04 -17.77
CA LEU A 240 -6.11 -3.60 -17.96
C LEU A 240 -5.00 -3.11 -18.90
N ARG A 241 -5.30 -2.03 -19.65
CA ARG A 241 -4.32 -1.38 -20.50
C ARG A 241 -3.19 -0.79 -19.67
N GLN A 242 -1.94 -1.08 -20.05
CA GLN A 242 -0.75 -0.59 -19.35
C GLN A 242 -0.02 0.49 -20.16
N PRO A 243 0.39 1.61 -19.55
CA PRO A 243 1.34 2.53 -20.17
C PRO A 243 2.73 1.87 -20.30
N ALA A 244 3.55 2.38 -21.23
CA ALA A 244 4.86 1.78 -21.51
C ALA A 244 5.78 1.66 -20.29
N TYR A 245 5.68 2.59 -19.36
CA TYR A 245 6.45 2.51 -18.10
C TYR A 245 6.05 1.29 -17.25
N PHE A 246 4.76 1.00 -17.10
CA PHE A 246 4.31 -0.19 -16.36
C PHE A 246 4.67 -1.48 -17.12
N GLN A 247 4.61 -1.47 -18.46
CA GLN A 247 5.11 -2.61 -19.24
C GLN A 247 6.60 -2.84 -19.03
N PHE A 248 7.40 -1.78 -18.92
CA PHE A 248 8.83 -1.88 -18.61
C PHE A 248 9.04 -2.53 -17.23
N LEU A 249 8.35 -2.08 -16.19
CA LEU A 249 8.43 -2.67 -14.86
C LEU A 249 8.04 -4.15 -14.88
N GLY A 250 6.87 -4.48 -15.41
CA GLY A 250 6.34 -5.84 -15.41
C GLY A 250 7.13 -6.83 -16.27
N ARG A 251 7.70 -6.40 -17.38
CA ARG A 251 8.36 -7.31 -18.33
C ARG A 251 9.87 -7.34 -18.18
N GLN A 252 10.53 -6.18 -18.17
CA GLN A 252 11.99 -6.11 -18.16
C GLN A 252 12.55 -6.19 -16.74
N LEU A 253 12.08 -5.35 -15.84
CA LEU A 253 12.65 -5.25 -14.50
C LEU A 253 12.32 -6.49 -13.67
N ARG A 254 11.06 -6.90 -13.62
CA ARG A 254 10.63 -8.11 -12.92
C ARG A 254 11.22 -9.39 -13.53
N ALA A 255 11.57 -9.38 -14.83
CA ALA A 255 12.30 -10.48 -15.44
C ALA A 255 13.76 -10.57 -14.98
N ALA A 256 14.36 -9.50 -14.51
CA ALA A 256 15.75 -9.46 -14.06
C ALA A 256 15.91 -9.91 -12.59
N TYR A 257 15.03 -9.47 -11.69
CA TYR A 257 15.02 -9.83 -10.26
C TYR A 257 13.60 -9.62 -9.69
N ARG A 258 13.32 -10.14 -8.49
CA ARG A 258 12.03 -9.92 -7.81
C ARG A 258 11.95 -8.53 -7.18
N ALA A 259 13.02 -8.09 -6.51
CA ALA A 259 13.09 -6.78 -5.89
C ALA A 259 14.54 -6.31 -5.77
N ASN A 260 14.72 -4.99 -5.76
CA ASN A 260 15.98 -4.35 -5.40
C ASN A 260 15.68 -3.31 -4.31
N THR A 261 16.19 -3.53 -3.12
CA THR A 261 15.99 -2.63 -1.99
C THR A 261 17.29 -2.41 -1.23
N ARG A 262 17.70 -1.15 -1.09
CA ARG A 262 18.90 -0.74 -0.33
C ARG A 262 20.19 -1.49 -0.71
N GLY A 263 20.34 -1.86 -1.98
CA GLY A 263 21.50 -2.61 -2.47
C GLY A 263 21.42 -4.14 -2.29
N THR A 264 20.33 -4.65 -1.70
CA THR A 264 20.04 -6.08 -1.67
C THR A 264 19.07 -6.42 -2.79
N ILE A 265 19.45 -7.40 -3.60
CA ILE A 265 18.66 -7.95 -4.68
C ILE A 265 17.96 -9.20 -4.17
N LEU A 266 16.67 -9.29 -4.35
CA LEU A 266 15.91 -10.53 -4.19
C LEU A 266 15.83 -11.19 -5.56
N GLU A 267 16.55 -12.29 -5.73
CA GLU A 267 16.59 -13.06 -6.95
C GLU A 267 15.28 -13.82 -7.18
N LYS A 268 15.10 -14.36 -8.40
CA LYS A 268 13.89 -15.10 -8.77
C LYS A 268 13.67 -16.38 -7.96
N ASP A 269 14.73 -17.02 -7.53
CA ASP A 269 14.70 -18.21 -6.67
C ASP A 269 14.46 -17.90 -5.18
N GLY A 270 14.34 -16.60 -4.82
CA GLY A 270 14.15 -16.14 -3.47
C GLY A 270 15.44 -15.94 -2.66
N THR A 271 16.61 -16.17 -3.27
CA THR A 271 17.89 -15.86 -2.62
C THR A 271 18.16 -14.38 -2.61
N ALA A 272 18.96 -13.90 -1.65
CA ALA A 272 19.40 -12.51 -1.58
C ALA A 272 20.85 -12.39 -2.09
N SER A 273 21.10 -11.37 -2.90
CA SER A 273 22.42 -11.01 -3.43
C SER A 273 22.69 -9.52 -3.22
N ASN A 274 23.95 -9.16 -3.05
CA ASN A 274 24.38 -7.75 -3.01
C ASN A 274 25.10 -7.33 -4.31
N GLU A 275 25.15 -8.21 -5.31
CA GLU A 275 25.82 -7.96 -6.57
C GLU A 275 24.82 -8.09 -7.73
N LEU A 276 24.83 -7.12 -8.63
CA LEU A 276 24.03 -7.12 -9.85
C LEU A 276 24.82 -7.78 -10.99
N THR A 277 24.20 -8.67 -11.75
CA THR A 277 24.69 -9.04 -13.06
C THR A 277 24.66 -7.84 -14.02
N PRO A 278 25.43 -7.84 -15.12
CA PRO A 278 25.41 -6.73 -16.10
C PRO A 278 24.01 -6.43 -16.65
N LEU A 279 23.16 -7.44 -16.81
CA LEU A 279 21.78 -7.25 -17.28
C LEU A 279 20.89 -6.63 -16.21
N GLN A 280 21.00 -7.05 -14.96
CA GLN A 280 20.28 -6.48 -13.82
C GLN A 280 20.70 -5.03 -13.60
N GLN A 281 22.01 -4.73 -13.72
CA GLN A 281 22.51 -3.35 -13.61
C GLN A 281 21.91 -2.47 -14.70
N LYS A 282 21.91 -2.93 -15.96
CA LYS A 282 21.30 -2.18 -17.07
C LYS A 282 19.85 -1.80 -16.76
N TRP A 283 19.01 -2.77 -16.36
CA TRP A 283 17.60 -2.50 -16.10
C TRP A 283 17.38 -1.65 -14.85
N SER A 284 18.23 -1.78 -13.84
CA SER A 284 18.24 -0.92 -12.67
C SER A 284 18.55 0.54 -13.03
N ASP A 285 19.56 0.77 -13.88
CA ASP A 285 19.95 2.09 -14.35
C ASP A 285 18.84 2.72 -15.21
N GLU A 286 18.21 1.96 -16.10
CA GLU A 286 17.09 2.43 -16.91
C GLU A 286 15.87 2.77 -16.04
N HIS A 287 15.57 1.96 -15.04
CA HIS A 287 14.51 2.27 -14.08
C HIS A 287 14.79 3.55 -13.31
N TRP A 288 16.03 3.74 -12.86
CA TRP A 288 16.44 4.96 -12.18
C TRP A 288 16.29 6.20 -13.09
N LEU A 289 16.71 6.10 -14.35
CA LEU A 289 16.59 7.19 -15.33
C LEU A 289 15.13 7.56 -15.61
N LEU A 290 14.25 6.56 -15.76
CA LEU A 290 12.82 6.77 -15.96
C LEU A 290 12.17 7.42 -14.73
N GLN A 291 12.47 6.94 -13.53
CA GLN A 291 12.00 7.57 -12.30
C GLN A 291 12.49 9.01 -12.16
N TYR A 292 13.76 9.26 -12.48
CA TYR A 292 14.32 10.61 -12.45
C TYR A 292 13.58 11.54 -13.40
N ASP A 293 13.36 11.12 -14.65
CA ASP A 293 12.65 11.92 -15.65
C ASP A 293 11.20 12.20 -15.25
N LEU A 294 10.49 11.19 -14.76
CA LEU A 294 9.09 11.31 -14.33
C LEU A 294 8.93 12.20 -13.09
N MET A 295 9.89 12.20 -12.17
CA MET A 295 9.79 12.95 -10.90
C MET A 295 10.45 14.31 -10.94
N PHE A 296 11.63 14.41 -11.53
CA PHE A 296 12.51 15.59 -11.45
C PHE A 296 12.91 16.17 -12.82
N GLY A 297 12.80 15.37 -13.86
CA GLY A 297 13.21 15.71 -15.20
C GLY A 297 12.19 16.58 -15.96
N LYS A 298 12.31 16.56 -17.27
CA LYS A 298 11.44 17.30 -18.20
C LYS A 298 10.23 16.50 -18.68
N GLY A 299 10.03 15.28 -18.17
CA GLY A 299 8.90 14.43 -18.56
C GLY A 299 9.01 13.86 -19.98
N TYR A 300 10.20 13.65 -20.49
CA TYR A 300 10.39 13.06 -21.84
C TYR A 300 9.69 11.70 -21.97
N ALA A 301 9.65 10.92 -20.89
CA ALA A 301 8.96 9.65 -20.87
C ALA A 301 7.43 9.84 -21.01
N LEU A 302 6.85 10.86 -20.39
CA LEU A 302 5.43 11.21 -20.55
C LEU A 302 5.10 11.53 -22.01
N ASN A 303 5.89 12.39 -22.65
CA ASN A 303 5.70 12.76 -24.07
C ASN A 303 5.74 11.51 -24.97
N ARG A 304 6.69 10.60 -24.72
CA ARG A 304 6.80 9.36 -25.49
C ARG A 304 5.65 8.38 -25.27
N MET A 305 4.98 8.49 -24.14
CA MET A 305 3.78 7.69 -23.80
C MET A 305 2.48 8.35 -24.26
N GLY A 306 2.51 9.61 -24.74
CA GLY A 306 1.32 10.41 -25.04
C GLY A 306 0.55 10.80 -23.77
N LEU A 307 1.25 11.06 -22.68
CA LEU A 307 0.71 11.35 -21.34
C LEU A 307 1.21 12.71 -20.80
N GLU A 308 1.60 13.63 -21.69
CA GLU A 308 2.10 14.96 -21.34
C GLU A 308 1.08 15.78 -20.54
N SER A 309 -0.18 15.58 -20.76
CA SER A 309 -1.28 16.23 -20.00
C SER A 309 -1.21 15.98 -18.50
N ILE A 310 -0.59 14.87 -18.08
CA ILE A 310 -0.37 14.60 -16.64
C ILE A 310 0.55 15.65 -16.01
N ALA A 311 1.57 16.13 -16.75
CA ALA A 311 2.53 17.12 -16.24
C ALA A 311 1.97 18.55 -16.27
N GLU A 312 0.97 18.82 -17.12
CA GLU A 312 0.38 20.13 -17.29
C GLU A 312 -0.69 20.44 -16.22
N GLY A 313 -1.17 19.42 -15.52
CA GLY A 313 -2.33 19.51 -14.63
C GLY A 313 -3.63 19.57 -15.44
N ALA A 314 -4.70 18.98 -14.96
CA ALA A 314 -6.03 19.26 -15.52
C ALA A 314 -6.42 20.67 -15.07
N ASP A 315 -6.56 21.59 -16.02
CA ASP A 315 -7.20 22.89 -15.81
C ASP A 315 -8.67 22.70 -15.38
#